data_b5ded426ab44977238e50311bea22142
#
_entry.id   b5ded426ab44977238e50311bea22142
#
_cell.length_a   1.000
_cell.length_b   1.000
_cell.length_c   1.000
_cell.angle_alpha   90.00
_cell.angle_beta   90.00
_cell.angle_gamma   90.00
#
_symmetry.space_group_name_H-M   'P 1'
#
loop_
_entity.id
_entity.type
_entity.pdbx_description
1 polymer ?
#
loop_
_entity_poly.entity_id
_entity_poly.type
_entity_poly.pdbx_seq_one_letter_code
_entity_poly.pdbx_strand_id
1 'polypeptide(L)'
;NLKKIGRFGFRFRYWNNEGYYAIDGLKKDTFDDCEKKIKKKYKLSGGECILVEYRVGDRYENLLKPRLKNEQKKKTLVTQKKIKIKKKSLDNDPPIIDIKDTIIVQSSNFEISGKVSDEGSSIIYVKVAGQDIPVDNGKFKIKKYSPSDTEIKITAIDEWGNEATKLVKIKVKKEENIVKKLEPLNPLAIKSKTNDNKLALIIGIENYSNIVKASYADNDARYFKDYAKNTLGIKNDNIKLLVDEDATFNKIHKILRKWLKSKVIPNKTELIIFYAGHGLATQDGDKQDLHLLPQNADTDMLSISSISRNNLFKEISDLDPKSVTIFFDACYSGTSRDNKSLIASARPVKILKDVENDIPENFTIFSASQLNQMSSGLKNGEHGIFSYYLMKGLEGLADQNKDKKITNGELQAYMKSNVSQ
;
A
#
# COMPACT_ATOMS: atom_id res chain seq x y z
N ASN A 1 -29.48 21.25 -0.33
CA ASN A 1 -30.47 21.99 0.47
C ASN A 1 -29.89 23.09 1.38
N LEU A 2 -28.62 23.38 1.31
CA LEU A 2 -27.93 24.42 2.09
C LEU A 2 -28.27 25.84 1.65
N LYS A 3 -28.84 26.04 0.47
CA LYS A 3 -29.26 27.38 -0.07
C LYS A 3 -30.44 28.04 0.65
N LYS A 4 -31.15 27.33 1.54
CA LYS A 4 -32.34 27.85 2.26
C LYS A 4 -32.07 28.43 3.64
N ILE A 5 -30.85 28.34 4.15
CA ILE A 5 -30.49 28.81 5.49
C ILE A 5 -29.53 30.00 5.29
N GLY A 6 -30.05 31.21 5.29
CA GLY A 6 -29.33 32.44 4.93
C GLY A 6 -28.02 32.67 5.72
N ARG A 7 -26.99 33.19 5.05
CA ARG A 7 -25.65 33.60 5.47
C ARG A 7 -24.74 32.45 5.93
N PHE A 8 -23.93 31.98 5.00
CA PHE A 8 -22.80 31.08 5.27
C PHE A 8 -21.50 31.88 5.36
N GLY A 9 -20.65 31.53 6.26
CA GLY A 9 -19.28 32.01 6.36
C GLY A 9 -18.36 30.90 6.84
N PHE A 10 -17.19 30.83 6.26
CA PHE A 10 -16.17 29.84 6.62
C PHE A 10 -14.94 30.56 7.13
N ARG A 11 -14.32 29.97 8.14
CA ARG A 11 -13.08 30.44 8.71
C ARG A 11 -12.02 29.38 8.52
N PHE A 12 -10.95 29.72 7.78
CA PHE A 12 -9.81 28.85 7.53
C PHE A 12 -8.60 29.34 8.29
N ARG A 13 -7.71 28.42 8.65
CA ARG A 13 -6.34 28.71 9.05
C ARG A 13 -5.41 28.16 7.99
N TYR A 14 -4.48 28.99 7.55
CA TYR A 14 -3.38 28.58 6.72
C TYR A 14 -2.19 28.23 7.62
N TRP A 15 -1.60 27.07 7.38
CA TRP A 15 -0.43 26.59 8.08
C TRP A 15 0.72 26.38 7.10
N ASN A 16 1.93 26.88 7.49
CA ASN A 16 3.19 26.58 6.86
C ASN A 16 4.26 26.45 7.94
N ASN A 17 5.52 26.26 7.57
CA ASN A 17 6.65 26.12 8.51
C ASN A 17 6.91 27.37 9.38
N GLU A 18 6.29 28.51 9.06
CA GLU A 18 6.42 29.76 9.80
C GLU A 18 5.28 30.00 10.79
N GLY A 19 4.19 29.24 10.71
CA GLY A 19 3.07 29.33 11.65
C GLY A 19 1.67 29.27 11.04
N TYR A 20 0.68 29.66 11.87
CA TYR A 20 -0.73 29.70 11.50
C TYR A 20 -1.20 31.11 11.20
N TYR A 21 -1.93 31.27 10.10
CA TYR A 21 -2.53 32.54 9.68
C TYR A 21 -4.05 32.40 9.60
N ALA A 22 -4.80 33.26 10.28
CA ALA A 22 -6.26 33.25 10.26
C ALA A 22 -6.79 33.97 9.02
N ILE A 23 -7.76 33.37 8.33
CA ILE A 23 -8.47 33.95 7.22
C ILE A 23 -9.97 33.86 7.49
N ASP A 24 -10.57 35.05 7.66
CA ASP A 24 -12.00 35.18 7.94
C ASP A 24 -12.76 35.69 6.71
N GLY A 25 -14.08 35.41 6.67
CA GLY A 25 -15.00 36.05 5.75
C GLY A 25 -14.88 35.60 4.30
N LEU A 26 -14.50 34.36 4.04
CA LEU A 26 -14.62 33.77 2.71
C LEU A 26 -16.09 33.60 2.35
N LYS A 27 -16.50 34.17 1.22
CA LYS A 27 -17.88 34.04 0.68
C LYS A 27 -18.09 32.77 -0.13
N LYS A 28 -17.02 32.11 -0.51
CA LYS A 28 -16.98 30.84 -1.25
C LYS A 28 -16.20 29.82 -0.43
N ASP A 29 -16.68 28.63 -0.42
CA ASP A 29 -16.40 27.55 0.50
C ASP A 29 -15.28 26.62 -0.01
N THR A 30 -14.26 27.17 -0.67
CA THR A 30 -13.24 26.35 -1.29
C THR A 30 -11.88 26.62 -0.66
N PHE A 31 -11.14 25.55 -0.41
CA PHE A 31 -9.74 25.60 -0.04
C PHE A 31 -8.93 26.44 -1.04
N ASP A 32 -9.27 26.38 -2.33
CA ASP A 32 -8.66 27.17 -3.40
C ASP A 32 -8.77 28.69 -3.17
N ASP A 33 -9.92 29.18 -2.66
CA ASP A 33 -10.11 30.60 -2.34
C ASP A 33 -9.26 31.02 -1.12
N CYS A 34 -9.08 30.14 -0.16
CA CYS A 34 -8.18 30.34 0.98
C CYS A 34 -6.73 30.45 0.50
N GLU A 35 -6.26 29.54 -0.32
CA GLU A 35 -4.89 29.56 -0.85
C GLU A 35 -4.62 30.78 -1.74
N LYS A 36 -5.55 31.15 -2.61
CA LYS A 36 -5.43 32.37 -3.44
C LYS A 36 -5.36 33.63 -2.61
N LYS A 37 -6.14 33.73 -1.54
CA LYS A 37 -6.09 34.90 -0.63
C LYS A 37 -4.79 34.96 0.16
N ILE A 38 -4.26 33.82 0.63
CA ILE A 38 -2.97 33.76 1.32
C ILE A 38 -1.83 34.22 0.38
N LYS A 39 -1.76 33.65 -0.83
CA LYS A 39 -0.76 34.04 -1.84
C LYS A 39 -0.83 35.54 -2.16
N LYS A 40 -2.04 36.09 -2.31
CA LYS A 40 -2.24 37.49 -2.65
C LYS A 40 -1.92 38.45 -1.49
N LYS A 41 -2.33 38.12 -0.26
CA LYS A 41 -2.24 39.01 0.90
C LYS A 41 -0.91 38.92 1.64
N TYR A 42 -0.38 37.71 1.77
CA TYR A 42 0.81 37.45 2.59
C TYR A 42 2.02 36.96 1.80
N LYS A 43 1.87 36.74 0.47
CA LYS A 43 2.92 36.21 -0.44
C LYS A 43 3.55 34.89 0.03
N LEU A 44 2.79 34.07 0.77
CA LEU A 44 3.21 32.77 1.29
C LEU A 44 2.92 31.66 0.28
N SER A 45 3.76 30.65 0.25
CA SER A 45 3.63 29.45 -0.57
C SER A 45 4.06 28.22 0.20
N GLY A 46 3.58 27.02 -0.18
CA GLY A 46 4.03 25.76 0.40
C GLY A 46 3.35 25.34 1.69
N GLY A 47 2.23 25.98 2.05
CA GLY A 47 1.41 25.59 3.21
C GLY A 47 0.03 25.09 2.81
N GLU A 48 -0.75 24.67 3.78
CA GLU A 48 -2.07 24.08 3.63
C GLU A 48 -3.15 24.92 4.33
N CYS A 49 -4.33 25.06 3.70
CA CYS A 49 -5.49 25.69 4.29
C CYS A 49 -6.35 24.65 5.03
N ILE A 50 -6.67 24.91 6.30
CA ILE A 50 -7.47 24.03 7.14
C ILE A 50 -8.77 24.74 7.54
N LEU A 51 -9.91 24.12 7.30
CA LEU A 51 -11.20 24.60 7.78
C LEU A 51 -11.27 24.43 9.31
N VAL A 52 -11.41 25.54 10.04
CA VAL A 52 -11.46 25.53 11.51
C VAL A 52 -12.85 25.83 12.07
N GLU A 53 -13.62 26.60 11.33
CA GLU A 53 -14.97 26.97 11.72
C GLU A 53 -15.87 27.14 10.50
N TYR A 54 -17.13 26.77 10.61
CA TYR A 54 -18.16 27.10 9.62
C TYR A 54 -19.32 27.82 10.30
N ARG A 55 -20.00 28.67 9.55
CA ARG A 55 -21.13 29.47 10.04
C ARG A 55 -22.43 28.94 9.47
N VAL A 56 -23.36 28.66 10.36
CA VAL A 56 -24.74 28.32 10.03
C VAL A 56 -25.65 29.38 10.70
N GLY A 57 -26.26 30.24 9.91
CA GLY A 57 -27.00 31.40 10.43
C GLY A 57 -26.06 32.41 11.11
N ASP A 58 -26.33 32.74 12.38
CA ASP A 58 -25.54 33.70 13.16
C ASP A 58 -24.54 33.03 14.10
N ARG A 59 -24.37 31.69 14.07
CA ARG A 59 -23.45 30.94 14.90
C ARG A 59 -22.32 30.36 14.07
N TYR A 60 -21.11 30.38 14.66
CA TYR A 60 -19.95 29.64 14.15
C TYR A 60 -19.77 28.33 14.92
N GLU A 61 -19.62 27.25 14.21
CA GLU A 61 -19.26 25.94 14.76
C GLU A 61 -17.74 25.75 14.65
N ASN A 62 -17.08 25.49 15.78
CA ASN A 62 -15.63 25.35 15.82
C ASN A 62 -15.25 23.86 15.81
N LEU A 63 -14.69 23.43 14.69
CA LEU A 63 -14.26 22.05 14.48
C LEU A 63 -12.99 21.66 15.28
N LEU A 64 -12.24 22.65 15.79
CA LEU A 64 -11.01 22.42 16.55
C LEU A 64 -11.19 22.54 18.07
N LYS A 65 -12.39 22.82 18.58
CA LYS A 65 -12.64 22.96 20.03
C LYS A 65 -12.06 21.80 20.87
N PRO A 66 -12.18 20.53 20.49
CA PRO A 66 -11.60 19.44 21.27
C PRO A 66 -10.05 19.45 21.30
N ARG A 67 -9.42 19.84 20.19
CA ARG A 67 -7.95 19.92 20.08
C ARG A 67 -7.37 21.09 20.85
N LEU A 68 -7.98 22.26 20.76
CA LEU A 68 -7.53 23.46 21.48
C LEU A 68 -7.68 23.33 23.00
N LYS A 69 -8.73 22.66 23.49
CA LYS A 69 -8.85 22.36 24.92
C LYS A 69 -7.74 21.45 25.44
N ASN A 70 -7.30 20.48 24.63
CA ASN A 70 -6.21 19.58 25.00
C ASN A 70 -4.84 20.28 24.92
N GLU A 71 -4.63 21.19 23.97
CA GLU A 71 -3.41 21.98 23.90
C GLU A 71 -3.37 23.06 24.99
N GLN A 72 -4.49 23.71 25.30
CA GLN A 72 -4.55 24.63 26.44
C GLN A 72 -4.41 23.92 27.78
N LYS A 73 -4.99 22.71 27.95
CA LYS A 73 -4.72 21.89 29.14
C LYS A 73 -3.24 21.49 29.25
N LYS A 74 -2.59 21.13 28.14
CA LYS A 74 -1.14 20.88 28.15
C LYS A 74 -0.32 22.15 28.47
N LYS A 75 -0.67 23.30 27.89
CA LYS A 75 -0.01 24.58 28.24
C LYS A 75 -0.31 25.01 29.67
N THR A 76 -1.52 24.81 30.18
CA THR A 76 -1.88 25.17 31.58
C THR A 76 -1.22 24.22 32.60
N LEU A 77 -1.03 22.94 32.25
CA LEU A 77 -0.27 22.02 33.10
C LEU A 77 1.24 22.35 33.14
N VAL A 78 1.79 22.86 32.02
CA VAL A 78 3.17 23.33 31.96
C VAL A 78 3.34 24.67 32.71
N THR A 79 2.30 25.53 32.70
CA THR A 79 2.36 26.85 33.36
C THR A 79 2.10 26.76 34.88
N GLN A 80 1.38 25.73 35.36
CA GLN A 80 1.13 25.57 36.79
C GLN A 80 2.25 24.85 37.56
N LYS A 81 3.25 24.30 36.90
CA LYS A 81 4.48 23.78 37.52
C LYS A 81 5.61 24.83 37.66
N LYS A 82 5.36 26.08 37.34
CA LYS A 82 6.25 27.19 37.64
C LYS A 82 6.02 27.75 39.03
N ILE A 83 6.26 26.98 40.10
CA ILE A 83 6.30 27.53 41.43
C ILE A 83 7.34 26.80 42.28
N LYS A 84 8.29 27.62 42.73
CA LYS A 84 9.40 27.40 43.67
C LYS A 84 10.73 27.03 43.05
N ILE A 85 11.29 28.00 42.34
CA ILE A 85 12.72 28.02 42.08
C ILE A 85 13.38 28.52 43.38
N LYS A 86 13.92 27.61 44.18
CA LYS A 86 15.08 27.96 45.03
C LYS A 86 16.20 28.27 44.04
N LYS A 87 16.81 29.46 44.13
CA LYS A 87 18.03 29.80 43.45
C LYS A 87 19.11 28.76 43.74
N LYS A 88 19.23 27.76 42.88
CA LYS A 88 20.34 26.84 42.79
C LYS A 88 21.22 27.36 41.66
N SER A 89 22.51 27.27 41.79
CA SER A 89 23.48 27.63 40.76
C SER A 89 23.02 27.15 39.38
N LEU A 90 23.08 28.04 38.38
CA LEU A 90 22.81 27.64 36.98
C LEU A 90 23.66 26.41 36.65
N ASP A 91 23.01 25.35 36.27
CA ASP A 91 23.68 24.21 35.70
C ASP A 91 24.19 24.57 34.33
N ASN A 92 25.47 24.31 34.06
CA ASN A 92 26.12 24.59 32.80
C ASN A 92 26.53 23.26 32.08
N ASP A 93 26.25 22.13 32.67
CA ASP A 93 26.61 20.83 32.10
C ASP A 93 25.54 20.36 31.15
N PRO A 94 25.91 19.89 29.94
CA PRO A 94 24.94 19.42 28.98
C PRO A 94 24.44 17.98 29.33
N PRO A 95 23.21 17.62 28.95
CA PRO A 95 22.66 16.29 29.17
C PRO A 95 23.51 15.18 28.54
N ILE A 96 23.53 14.03 29.19
CA ILE A 96 24.20 12.82 28.68
C ILE A 96 23.20 12.02 27.84
N ILE A 97 23.59 11.69 26.58
CA ILE A 97 22.85 10.82 25.70
C ILE A 97 23.46 9.41 25.71
N ASP A 98 22.79 8.48 26.37
CA ASP A 98 23.20 7.08 26.42
C ASP A 98 22.47 6.25 25.36
N ILE A 99 23.16 6.02 24.26
CA ILE A 99 22.75 5.17 23.15
C ILE A 99 24.00 4.68 22.42
N LYS A 100 23.97 3.48 21.86
CA LYS A 100 25.10 2.93 21.10
C LYS A 100 25.41 3.77 19.86
N ASP A 101 26.68 3.97 19.56
CA ASP A 101 27.15 4.76 18.41
C ASP A 101 26.78 4.09 17.08
N THR A 102 26.70 2.75 17.08
CA THR A 102 26.24 1.98 15.92
C THR A 102 25.19 0.99 16.36
N ILE A 103 24.05 1.01 15.67
CA ILE A 103 22.94 0.06 15.89
C ILE A 103 22.67 -0.67 14.59
N ILE A 104 22.63 -1.99 14.68
CA ILE A 104 22.27 -2.85 13.54
C ILE A 104 20.79 -3.17 13.67
N VAL A 105 20.00 -2.80 12.66
CA VAL A 105 18.57 -3.11 12.58
C VAL A 105 18.31 -4.16 11.50
N GLN A 106 17.29 -4.98 11.70
CA GLN A 106 17.01 -6.14 10.84
C GLN A 106 16.03 -5.79 9.69
N SER A 107 15.43 -4.62 9.70
CA SER A 107 14.47 -4.19 8.66
C SER A 107 14.57 -2.70 8.39
N SER A 108 14.03 -2.27 7.24
CA SER A 108 13.97 -0.85 6.86
C SER A 108 13.05 -0.01 7.77
N ASN A 109 12.04 -0.62 8.38
CA ASN A 109 11.24 -0.01 9.44
C ASN A 109 11.80 -0.47 10.78
N PHE A 110 12.32 0.44 11.57
CA PHE A 110 12.95 0.12 12.83
C PHE A 110 12.57 1.06 13.97
N GLU A 111 12.67 0.58 15.19
CA GLU A 111 12.59 1.35 16.42
C GLU A 111 13.92 1.21 17.17
N ILE A 112 14.49 2.34 17.56
CA ILE A 112 15.67 2.40 18.44
C ILE A 112 15.31 3.10 19.73
N SER A 113 15.96 2.70 20.82
CA SER A 113 15.73 3.26 22.15
C SER A 113 17.04 3.78 22.74
N GLY A 114 16.97 4.87 23.46
CA GLY A 114 18.07 5.46 24.19
C GLY A 114 17.63 6.02 25.54
N LYS A 115 18.60 6.49 26.31
CA LYS A 115 18.37 7.17 27.58
C LYS A 115 19.01 8.55 27.54
N VAL A 116 18.45 9.47 28.30
CA VAL A 116 19.04 10.77 28.58
C VAL A 116 19.02 11.00 30.09
N SER A 117 20.06 11.57 30.62
CA SER A 117 20.20 11.91 32.03
C SER A 117 20.97 13.19 32.19
N ASP A 118 20.74 13.87 33.30
CA ASP A 118 21.45 15.07 33.70
C ASP A 118 21.44 15.17 35.24
N GLU A 119 22.54 15.56 35.85
CA GLU A 119 22.63 15.67 37.30
C GLU A 119 22.05 17.00 37.83
N GLY A 120 22.11 18.04 37.00
CA GLY A 120 21.62 19.38 37.35
C GLY A 120 20.22 19.69 36.89
N SER A 121 19.65 18.86 35.97
CA SER A 121 18.34 19.06 35.39
C SER A 121 17.44 17.83 35.49
N SER A 122 16.19 18.06 35.86
CA SER A 122 15.16 17.01 35.88
C SER A 122 14.30 16.95 34.63
N ILE A 123 14.44 17.93 33.73
CA ILE A 123 13.68 18.03 32.50
C ILE A 123 14.64 18.07 31.30
N ILE A 124 14.56 17.06 30.48
CA ILE A 124 15.39 16.95 29.26
C ILE A 124 14.46 16.78 28.06
N TYR A 125 14.68 17.59 27.04
CA TYR A 125 14.00 17.52 25.75
C TYR A 125 14.89 16.81 24.75
N VAL A 126 14.34 15.88 23.98
CA VAL A 126 15.07 15.16 22.94
C VAL A 126 14.51 15.54 21.57
N LYS A 127 15.38 15.85 20.63
CA LYS A 127 15.04 16.16 19.24
C LYS A 127 15.77 15.24 18.27
N VAL A 128 15.07 14.83 17.22
CA VAL A 128 15.64 14.11 16.08
C VAL A 128 15.20 14.80 14.79
N ALA A 129 16.14 15.24 13.98
CA ALA A 129 15.87 16.02 12.77
C ALA A 129 14.92 17.22 13.02
N GLY A 130 15.08 17.89 14.18
CA GLY A 130 14.24 19.03 14.58
C GLY A 130 12.87 18.69 15.16
N GLN A 131 12.46 17.42 15.19
CA GLN A 131 11.20 16.98 15.77
C GLN A 131 11.37 16.56 17.23
N ASP A 132 10.45 16.96 18.08
CA ASP A 132 10.46 16.60 19.51
C ASP A 132 10.08 15.11 19.68
N ILE A 133 10.90 14.40 20.44
CA ILE A 133 10.71 12.98 20.78
C ILE A 133 10.26 12.91 22.25
N PRO A 134 9.17 12.22 22.56
CA PRO A 134 8.72 12.04 23.94
C PRO A 134 9.78 11.31 24.78
N VAL A 135 10.06 11.87 25.98
CA VAL A 135 10.93 11.25 26.99
C VAL A 135 10.08 10.83 28.16
N ASP A 136 10.17 9.58 28.54
CA ASP A 136 9.49 9.02 29.72
C ASP A 136 10.53 8.38 30.65
N ASN A 137 10.65 8.91 31.88
CA ASN A 137 11.61 8.46 32.87
C ASN A 137 13.06 8.37 32.31
N GLY A 138 13.48 9.41 31.59
CA GLY A 138 14.79 9.48 30.94
C GLY A 138 14.97 8.54 29.74
N LYS A 139 13.93 7.86 29.27
CA LYS A 139 13.97 6.96 28.11
C LYS A 139 13.25 7.58 26.92
N PHE A 140 13.78 7.38 25.75
CA PHE A 140 13.15 7.80 24.51
C PHE A 140 13.20 6.68 23.46
N LYS A 141 12.26 6.73 22.48
CA LYS A 141 12.16 5.81 21.35
C LYS A 141 12.02 6.57 20.05
N ILE A 142 12.75 6.15 19.04
CA ILE A 142 12.74 6.74 17.71
C ILE A 142 12.27 5.68 16.72
N LYS A 143 11.13 5.91 16.06
CA LYS A 143 10.65 5.11 14.94
C LYS A 143 11.05 5.77 13.65
N LYS A 144 11.71 5.02 12.78
CA LYS A 144 12.19 5.56 11.49
C LYS A 144 12.14 4.50 10.40
N TYR A 145 11.95 4.97 9.18
CA TYR A 145 12.14 4.19 7.96
C TYR A 145 13.43 4.61 7.28
N SER A 146 14.29 3.66 6.94
CA SER A 146 15.41 3.87 6.04
C SER A 146 15.69 2.58 5.26
N PRO A 147 15.72 2.63 3.92
CA PRO A 147 15.99 1.46 3.07
C PRO A 147 17.47 1.08 3.01
N SER A 148 18.35 1.91 3.58
CA SER A 148 19.81 1.73 3.59
C SER A 148 20.41 2.29 4.86
N ASP A 149 21.70 2.05 5.05
CA ASP A 149 22.48 2.62 6.15
C ASP A 149 22.25 4.13 6.21
N THR A 150 22.08 4.66 7.42
CA THR A 150 21.78 6.08 7.65
C THR A 150 22.38 6.53 8.97
N GLU A 151 22.50 7.82 9.14
CA GLU A 151 22.88 8.45 10.41
C GLU A 151 21.70 9.19 11.01
N ILE A 152 21.56 9.12 12.32
CA ILE A 152 20.54 9.85 13.07
C ILE A 152 21.24 10.79 14.04
N LYS A 153 21.02 12.09 13.87
CA LYS A 153 21.45 13.11 14.81
C LYS A 153 20.40 13.24 15.90
N ILE A 154 20.79 12.95 17.14
CA ILE A 154 19.98 13.10 18.34
C ILE A 154 20.52 14.30 19.12
N THR A 155 19.66 15.23 19.47
CA THR A 155 19.99 16.40 20.29
C THR A 155 19.19 16.31 21.58
N ALA A 156 19.85 16.42 22.72
CA ALA A 156 19.22 16.56 24.04
C ALA A 156 19.46 17.95 24.58
N ILE A 157 18.43 18.58 25.11
CA ILE A 157 18.45 19.94 25.64
C ILE A 157 17.85 19.92 27.04
N ASP A 158 18.53 20.42 28.04
CA ASP A 158 18.01 20.53 29.39
C ASP A 158 17.09 21.75 29.59
N GLU A 159 16.56 21.92 30.78
CA GLU A 159 15.71 23.07 31.13
C GLU A 159 16.45 24.39 31.21
N TRP A 160 17.78 24.37 31.22
CA TRP A 160 18.65 25.56 31.28
C TRP A 160 19.16 25.99 29.93
N GLY A 161 18.98 25.12 28.89
CA GLY A 161 19.37 25.38 27.52
C GLY A 161 20.74 24.79 27.14
N ASN A 162 21.35 23.96 28.02
CA ASN A 162 22.57 23.25 27.65
C ASN A 162 22.22 22.12 26.69
N GLU A 163 23.03 21.92 25.65
CA GLU A 163 22.73 21.03 24.55
C GLU A 163 23.87 20.01 24.35
N ALA A 164 23.44 18.73 24.28
CA ALA A 164 24.29 17.63 23.82
C ALA A 164 23.79 17.10 22.47
N THR A 165 24.71 16.71 21.62
CA THR A 165 24.39 16.09 20.33
C THR A 165 25.14 14.77 20.17
N LYS A 166 24.45 13.74 19.70
CA LYS A 166 25.03 12.44 19.36
C LYS A 166 24.61 11.97 17.98
N LEU A 167 25.57 11.56 17.18
CA LEU A 167 25.35 10.90 15.88
C LEU A 167 25.33 9.39 16.08
N VAL A 168 24.24 8.75 15.68
CA VAL A 168 24.06 7.30 15.76
C VAL A 168 24.04 6.73 14.36
N LYS A 169 24.97 5.84 14.07
CA LYS A 169 25.02 5.11 12.80
C LYS A 169 24.06 3.95 12.83
N ILE A 170 23.14 3.93 11.92
CA ILE A 170 22.21 2.80 11.73
C ILE A 170 22.68 1.99 10.54
N LYS A 171 23.08 0.77 10.81
CA LYS A 171 23.34 -0.23 9.77
C LYS A 171 22.08 -1.06 9.58
N VAL A 172 21.43 -0.84 8.45
CA VAL A 172 20.31 -1.67 8.03
C VAL A 172 20.93 -2.95 7.48
N LYS A 173 20.88 -4.05 8.24
CA LYS A 173 21.13 -5.34 7.64
C LYS A 173 20.10 -5.45 6.51
N LYS A 174 20.58 -5.24 5.27
CA LYS A 174 19.93 -5.96 4.19
C LYS A 174 19.94 -7.39 4.71
N GLU A 175 18.77 -7.97 4.93
CA GLU A 175 18.75 -9.42 4.90
C GLU A 175 19.57 -9.75 3.66
N GLU A 176 20.81 -10.26 3.86
CA GLU A 176 21.31 -11.18 2.88
C GLU A 176 20.17 -12.17 2.83
N ASN A 177 19.30 -11.98 1.83
CA ASN A 177 18.52 -13.08 1.36
C ASN A 177 19.57 -14.17 1.26
N ILE A 178 19.61 -15.06 2.23
CA ILE A 178 20.10 -16.41 2.00
C ILE A 178 19.22 -16.75 0.82
N VAL A 179 19.81 -16.58 -0.37
CA VAL A 179 19.19 -16.97 -1.60
C VAL A 179 19.05 -18.45 -1.43
N LYS A 180 17.97 -18.88 -0.75
CA LYS A 180 17.50 -20.26 -0.82
C LYS A 180 17.43 -20.44 -2.30
N LYS A 181 18.39 -21.18 -2.85
CA LYS A 181 18.45 -21.48 -4.27
C LYS A 181 17.06 -21.98 -4.60
N LEU A 182 16.27 -21.12 -5.23
CA LEU A 182 14.89 -21.43 -5.52
C LEU A 182 14.92 -22.70 -6.36
N GLU A 183 14.22 -23.71 -5.91
CA GLU A 183 14.10 -24.93 -6.69
C GLU A 183 13.41 -24.61 -8.01
N PRO A 184 13.92 -25.09 -9.14
CA PRO A 184 13.30 -24.87 -10.43
C PRO A 184 11.83 -25.31 -10.43
N LEU A 185 10.99 -24.59 -11.14
CA LEU A 185 9.61 -24.99 -11.38
C LEU A 185 9.56 -26.24 -12.25
N ASN A 186 8.70 -27.18 -11.87
CA ASN A 186 8.52 -28.45 -12.59
C ASN A 186 7.05 -28.68 -12.91
N PRO A 187 6.52 -28.19 -14.03
CA PRO A 187 5.13 -28.40 -14.42
C PRO A 187 4.76 -29.85 -14.75
N LEU A 188 5.73 -30.77 -14.72
CA LEU A 188 5.51 -32.20 -14.89
C LEU A 188 5.51 -32.99 -13.57
N ALA A 189 5.69 -32.32 -12.44
CA ALA A 189 5.72 -32.96 -11.11
C ALA A 189 4.42 -33.72 -10.81
N ILE A 190 3.27 -33.16 -11.19
CA ILE A 190 1.96 -33.79 -11.08
C ILE A 190 1.30 -33.84 -12.45
N LYS A 191 0.77 -35.00 -12.80
CA LYS A 191 0.02 -35.21 -14.04
C LYS A 191 -1.39 -35.68 -13.73
N SER A 192 -2.38 -34.83 -13.98
CA SER A 192 -3.79 -35.11 -13.78
C SER A 192 -4.46 -35.64 -15.04
N LYS A 193 -5.56 -36.39 -14.87
CA LYS A 193 -6.43 -36.72 -15.99
C LYS A 193 -7.05 -35.46 -16.57
N THR A 194 -7.17 -35.43 -17.89
CA THR A 194 -7.84 -34.30 -18.58
C THR A 194 -9.34 -34.29 -18.26
N ASN A 195 -9.87 -33.08 -18.05
CA ASN A 195 -11.28 -32.84 -17.81
C ASN A 195 -11.81 -31.85 -18.87
N ASP A 196 -12.78 -32.27 -19.64
CA ASP A 196 -13.37 -31.52 -20.75
C ASP A 196 -14.14 -30.28 -20.29
N ASN A 197 -14.63 -30.32 -19.04
CA ASN A 197 -15.37 -29.22 -18.44
C ASN A 197 -14.47 -28.13 -17.84
N LYS A 198 -13.14 -28.28 -17.90
CA LYS A 198 -12.21 -27.26 -17.44
C LYS A 198 -11.77 -26.35 -18.57
N LEU A 199 -11.80 -25.04 -18.30
CA LEU A 199 -11.29 -24.00 -19.20
C LEU A 199 -10.24 -23.17 -18.45
N ALA A 200 -9.26 -22.62 -19.17
CA ALA A 200 -8.34 -21.64 -18.64
C ALA A 200 -8.21 -20.43 -19.55
N LEU A 201 -8.28 -19.23 -18.97
CA LEU A 201 -7.86 -17.97 -19.56
C LEU A 201 -6.62 -17.48 -18.82
N ILE A 202 -5.50 -17.39 -19.51
CA ILE A 202 -4.21 -17.08 -18.95
C ILE A 202 -3.68 -15.81 -19.63
N ILE A 203 -3.38 -14.79 -18.83
CA ILE A 203 -2.92 -13.50 -19.32
C ILE A 203 -1.62 -13.14 -18.59
N GLY A 204 -0.57 -12.82 -19.35
CA GLY A 204 0.70 -12.34 -18.81
C GLY A 204 1.21 -11.15 -19.61
N ILE A 205 1.42 -10.03 -18.93
CA ILE A 205 1.85 -8.81 -19.62
C ILE A 205 3.09 -8.27 -18.91
N GLU A 206 4.23 -8.45 -19.52
CA GLU A 206 5.49 -7.84 -19.11
C GLU A 206 5.69 -6.49 -19.79
N ASN A 207 5.55 -6.45 -21.11
CA ASN A 207 5.90 -5.32 -21.95
C ASN A 207 4.67 -4.50 -22.32
N TYR A 208 4.51 -3.36 -21.65
CA TYR A 208 3.42 -2.41 -21.91
C TYR A 208 3.84 -1.35 -22.92
N SER A 209 2.88 -0.82 -23.69
CA SER A 209 3.15 0.25 -24.66
C SER A 209 3.49 1.58 -24.01
N ASN A 210 2.80 1.94 -22.91
CA ASN A 210 2.81 3.28 -22.33
C ASN A 210 3.17 3.29 -20.84
N ILE A 211 3.44 2.15 -20.24
CA ILE A 211 3.66 2.00 -18.81
C ILE A 211 4.98 1.22 -18.60
N VAL A 212 5.61 1.37 -17.44
CA VAL A 212 6.79 0.57 -17.09
C VAL A 212 6.46 -0.92 -17.12
N LYS A 213 7.44 -1.73 -17.46
CA LYS A 213 7.21 -3.18 -17.56
C LYS A 213 6.92 -3.85 -16.20
N ALA A 214 6.18 -4.95 -16.26
CA ALA A 214 5.94 -5.85 -15.13
C ALA A 214 6.82 -7.08 -15.26
N SER A 215 8.05 -7.01 -14.73
CA SER A 215 9.09 -8.03 -14.93
C SER A 215 8.58 -9.45 -14.70
N TYR A 216 8.85 -10.34 -15.63
CA TYR A 216 8.55 -11.77 -15.63
C TYR A 216 7.07 -12.16 -15.76
N ALA A 217 6.14 -11.24 -16.00
CA ALA A 217 4.72 -11.56 -16.03
C ALA A 217 4.32 -12.44 -17.23
N ASP A 218 4.97 -12.26 -18.39
CA ASP A 218 4.76 -13.10 -19.56
C ASP A 218 5.31 -14.52 -19.34
N ASN A 219 6.49 -14.63 -18.70
CA ASN A 219 7.10 -15.90 -18.34
C ASN A 219 6.22 -16.68 -17.34
N ASP A 220 5.71 -16.00 -16.31
CA ASP A 220 4.77 -16.59 -15.33
C ASP A 220 3.54 -17.18 -16.02
N ALA A 221 2.96 -16.47 -16.97
CA ALA A 221 1.80 -16.95 -17.71
C ALA A 221 2.11 -18.16 -18.59
N ARG A 222 3.28 -18.19 -19.24
CA ARG A 222 3.73 -19.31 -20.04
C ARG A 222 3.94 -20.56 -19.18
N TYR A 223 4.61 -20.43 -18.04
CA TYR A 223 4.77 -21.52 -17.09
C TYR A 223 3.42 -21.98 -16.52
N PHE A 224 2.55 -21.06 -16.12
CA PHE A 224 1.24 -21.42 -15.61
C PHE A 224 0.38 -22.18 -16.63
N LYS A 225 0.51 -21.88 -17.93
CA LYS A 225 -0.14 -22.68 -18.98
C LYS A 225 0.25 -24.15 -18.90
N ASP A 226 1.52 -24.47 -18.63
CA ASP A 226 1.97 -25.85 -18.53
C ASP A 226 1.42 -26.53 -17.28
N TYR A 227 1.28 -25.82 -16.14
CA TYR A 227 0.56 -26.33 -14.96
C TYR A 227 -0.93 -26.50 -15.23
N ALA A 228 -1.56 -25.57 -15.93
CA ALA A 228 -2.95 -25.70 -16.33
C ALA A 228 -3.19 -26.99 -17.14
N LYS A 229 -2.30 -27.27 -18.09
CA LYS A 229 -2.36 -28.49 -18.90
C LYS A 229 -2.08 -29.75 -18.09
N ASN A 230 -0.96 -29.81 -17.39
CA ASN A 230 -0.45 -31.04 -16.78
C ASN A 230 -1.06 -31.29 -15.39
N THR A 231 -1.00 -30.30 -14.51
CA THR A 231 -1.42 -30.42 -13.10
C THR A 231 -2.91 -30.23 -12.93
N LEU A 232 -3.52 -29.23 -13.57
CA LEU A 232 -4.96 -28.98 -13.48
C LEU A 232 -5.76 -29.82 -14.47
N GLY A 233 -5.12 -30.55 -15.41
CA GLY A 233 -5.75 -31.45 -16.34
C GLY A 233 -6.64 -30.75 -17.37
N ILE A 234 -6.28 -29.56 -17.83
CA ILE A 234 -7.06 -28.82 -18.83
C ILE A 234 -6.57 -29.21 -20.23
N LYS A 235 -7.48 -29.55 -21.13
CA LYS A 235 -7.14 -29.82 -22.53
C LYS A 235 -6.51 -28.59 -23.17
N ASN A 236 -5.49 -28.77 -24.02
CA ASN A 236 -4.80 -27.65 -24.68
C ASN A 236 -5.76 -26.74 -25.45
N ASP A 237 -6.78 -27.29 -26.13
CA ASP A 237 -7.79 -26.52 -26.87
C ASP A 237 -8.76 -25.74 -25.97
N ASN A 238 -8.73 -26.02 -24.66
CA ASN A 238 -9.50 -25.33 -23.63
C ASN A 238 -8.64 -24.32 -22.85
N ILE A 239 -7.39 -24.07 -23.28
CA ILE A 239 -6.50 -23.07 -22.70
C ILE A 239 -6.33 -21.93 -23.69
N LYS A 240 -6.63 -20.71 -23.25
CA LYS A 240 -6.34 -19.49 -23.98
C LYS A 240 -5.24 -18.72 -23.28
N LEU A 241 -4.09 -18.61 -23.93
CA LEU A 241 -2.96 -17.82 -23.48
C LEU A 241 -2.89 -16.50 -24.25
N LEU A 242 -2.78 -15.39 -23.56
CA LEU A 242 -2.53 -14.07 -24.11
C LEU A 242 -1.29 -13.49 -23.41
N VAL A 243 -0.26 -13.14 -24.15
CA VAL A 243 0.96 -12.54 -23.62
C VAL A 243 1.33 -11.29 -24.38
N ASP A 244 1.80 -10.28 -23.69
CA ASP A 244 2.26 -9.01 -24.22
C ASP A 244 1.33 -8.46 -25.33
N GLU A 245 1.76 -8.32 -26.58
CA GLU A 245 1.01 -7.75 -27.71
C GLU A 245 -0.29 -8.53 -28.02
N ASP A 246 -0.41 -9.77 -27.55
CA ASP A 246 -1.66 -10.53 -27.65
C ASP A 246 -2.65 -10.21 -26.52
N ALA A 247 -2.22 -9.47 -25.51
CA ALA A 247 -3.05 -9.09 -24.36
C ALA A 247 -3.50 -7.61 -24.41
N THR A 248 -3.81 -7.10 -25.60
CA THR A 248 -4.41 -5.75 -25.73
C THR A 248 -5.86 -5.73 -25.27
N PHE A 249 -6.37 -4.55 -24.90
CA PHE A 249 -7.76 -4.36 -24.45
C PHE A 249 -8.78 -5.05 -25.37
N ASN A 250 -8.69 -4.77 -26.67
CA ASN A 250 -9.62 -5.34 -27.65
C ASN A 250 -9.50 -6.86 -27.78
N LYS A 251 -8.27 -7.41 -27.73
CA LYS A 251 -8.06 -8.86 -27.81
C LYS A 251 -8.60 -9.57 -26.58
N ILE A 252 -8.37 -9.03 -25.38
CA ILE A 252 -8.92 -9.60 -24.14
C ILE A 252 -10.45 -9.57 -24.16
N HIS A 253 -11.09 -8.45 -24.51
CA HIS A 253 -12.55 -8.38 -24.63
C HIS A 253 -13.11 -9.33 -25.69
N LYS A 254 -12.41 -9.53 -26.82
CA LYS A 254 -12.80 -10.53 -27.82
C LYS A 254 -12.80 -11.94 -27.21
N ILE A 255 -11.81 -12.27 -26.37
CA ILE A 255 -11.75 -13.57 -25.71
C ILE A 255 -12.89 -13.71 -24.70
N LEU A 256 -13.12 -12.74 -23.84
CA LEU A 256 -14.21 -12.75 -22.85
C LEU A 256 -15.58 -12.91 -23.52
N ARG A 257 -15.89 -12.10 -24.53
CA ARG A 257 -17.23 -12.04 -25.12
C ARG A 257 -17.50 -13.03 -26.24
N LYS A 258 -16.44 -13.61 -26.88
CA LYS A 258 -16.62 -14.59 -27.96
C LYS A 258 -16.14 -15.96 -27.55
N TRP A 259 -14.87 -16.11 -27.19
CA TRP A 259 -14.29 -17.41 -26.93
C TRP A 259 -14.87 -18.04 -25.64
N LEU A 260 -14.87 -17.34 -24.50
CA LEU A 260 -15.46 -17.85 -23.27
C LEU A 260 -16.94 -18.17 -23.46
N LYS A 261 -17.71 -17.26 -24.09
CA LYS A 261 -19.13 -17.48 -24.36
C LYS A 261 -19.40 -18.72 -25.21
N SER A 262 -18.48 -19.07 -26.12
CA SER A 262 -18.62 -20.26 -26.98
C SER A 262 -18.18 -21.56 -26.32
N LYS A 263 -17.37 -21.47 -25.23
CA LYS A 263 -16.75 -22.62 -24.56
C LYS A 263 -17.38 -22.96 -23.21
N VAL A 264 -17.90 -21.96 -22.50
CA VAL A 264 -18.54 -22.18 -21.19
C VAL A 264 -19.85 -22.93 -21.37
N ILE A 265 -19.98 -24.04 -20.67
CA ILE A 265 -21.23 -24.80 -20.54
C ILE A 265 -21.81 -24.44 -19.17
N PRO A 266 -23.02 -23.81 -19.11
CA PRO A 266 -23.63 -23.40 -17.85
C PRO A 266 -23.72 -24.55 -16.84
N ASN A 267 -23.46 -24.25 -15.57
CA ASN A 267 -23.47 -25.19 -14.43
C ASN A 267 -22.52 -26.40 -14.55
N LYS A 268 -21.65 -26.44 -15.58
CA LYS A 268 -20.68 -27.55 -15.78
C LYS A 268 -19.24 -27.09 -15.83
N THR A 269 -18.99 -25.94 -16.43
CA THR A 269 -17.62 -25.48 -16.66
C THR A 269 -16.96 -25.01 -15.38
N GLU A 270 -15.78 -25.54 -15.10
CA GLU A 270 -14.84 -25.04 -14.08
C GLU A 270 -13.84 -24.11 -14.78
N LEU A 271 -13.96 -22.80 -14.55
CA LEU A 271 -13.13 -21.78 -15.20
C LEU A 271 -11.97 -21.39 -14.32
N ILE A 272 -10.77 -21.45 -14.86
CA ILE A 272 -9.55 -20.95 -14.22
C ILE A 272 -9.10 -19.69 -14.95
N ILE A 273 -8.82 -18.63 -14.20
CA ILE A 273 -8.24 -17.39 -14.75
C ILE A 273 -6.93 -17.12 -14.03
N PHE A 274 -5.90 -16.88 -14.80
CA PHE A 274 -4.62 -16.40 -14.31
C PHE A 274 -4.29 -15.07 -14.97
N TYR A 275 -3.92 -14.09 -14.17
CA TYR A 275 -3.45 -12.80 -14.66
C TYR A 275 -2.18 -12.42 -13.93
N ALA A 276 -1.12 -12.18 -14.67
CA ALA A 276 0.13 -11.58 -14.20
C ALA A 276 0.38 -10.27 -14.94
N GLY A 277 0.59 -9.17 -14.22
CA GLY A 277 0.78 -7.86 -14.81
C GLY A 277 0.45 -6.73 -13.85
N HIS A 278 0.24 -5.53 -14.41
CA HIS A 278 -0.12 -4.36 -13.61
C HIS A 278 -1.61 -4.29 -13.30
N GLY A 279 -1.88 -3.83 -12.10
CA GLY A 279 -3.21 -3.42 -11.66
C GLY A 279 -3.19 -1.99 -11.13
N LEU A 280 -4.37 -1.37 -11.08
CA LEU A 280 -4.56 -0.04 -10.52
C LEU A 280 -5.90 0.04 -9.80
N ALA A 281 -5.92 0.67 -8.63
CA ALA A 281 -7.15 1.01 -7.93
C ALA A 281 -7.57 2.43 -8.28
N THR A 282 -8.85 2.61 -8.62
CA THR A 282 -9.47 3.93 -8.76
C THR A 282 -10.45 4.15 -7.62
N GLN A 283 -10.69 5.41 -7.28
CA GLN A 283 -11.64 5.78 -6.24
C GLN A 283 -12.54 6.90 -6.77
N ASP A 284 -13.85 6.69 -6.68
CA ASP A 284 -14.88 7.68 -6.98
C ASP A 284 -15.83 7.80 -5.77
N GLY A 285 -15.67 8.90 -5.01
CA GLY A 285 -16.32 9.05 -3.71
C GLY A 285 -15.93 7.95 -2.74
N ASP A 286 -16.92 7.23 -2.20
CA ASP A 286 -16.71 6.10 -1.28
C ASP A 286 -16.56 4.75 -2.01
N LYS A 287 -16.68 4.74 -3.35
CA LYS A 287 -16.56 3.52 -4.16
C LYS A 287 -15.14 3.38 -4.70
N GLN A 288 -14.61 2.18 -4.60
CA GLN A 288 -13.32 1.82 -5.16
C GLN A 288 -13.51 0.73 -6.21
N ASP A 289 -12.83 0.84 -7.35
CA ASP A 289 -12.76 -0.21 -8.35
C ASP A 289 -11.30 -0.61 -8.60
N LEU A 290 -11.08 -1.89 -8.84
CA LEU A 290 -9.79 -2.46 -9.15
C LEU A 290 -9.74 -2.77 -10.65
N HIS A 291 -8.68 -2.32 -11.30
CA HIS A 291 -8.51 -2.45 -12.75
C HIS A 291 -7.30 -3.32 -13.08
N LEU A 292 -7.47 -4.23 -14.01
CA LEU A 292 -6.39 -4.94 -14.68
C LEU A 292 -5.98 -4.13 -15.92
N LEU A 293 -4.68 -3.94 -16.12
CA LEU A 293 -4.17 -3.11 -17.21
C LEU A 293 -3.79 -3.98 -18.41
N PRO A 294 -4.50 -3.86 -19.57
CA PRO A 294 -4.07 -4.47 -20.83
C PRO A 294 -2.74 -3.91 -21.33
N GLN A 295 -2.09 -4.61 -22.26
CA GLN A 295 -0.80 -4.25 -22.81
C GLN A 295 -0.74 -2.80 -23.33
N ASN A 296 -1.82 -2.34 -23.93
CA ASN A 296 -1.99 -1.00 -24.49
C ASN A 296 -2.80 -0.06 -23.58
N ALA A 297 -2.82 -0.31 -22.27
CA ALA A 297 -3.53 0.55 -21.33
C ALA A 297 -2.96 1.97 -21.32
N ASP A 298 -3.87 2.92 -21.16
CA ASP A 298 -3.58 4.33 -20.93
C ASP A 298 -4.07 4.69 -19.52
N THR A 299 -3.13 5.10 -18.67
CA THR A 299 -3.43 5.41 -17.27
C THR A 299 -4.27 6.67 -17.09
N ASP A 300 -4.29 7.56 -18.07
CA ASP A 300 -5.11 8.77 -18.06
C ASP A 300 -6.55 8.49 -18.53
N MET A 301 -6.78 7.33 -19.16
CA MET A 301 -8.07 6.92 -19.74
C MET A 301 -8.52 5.54 -19.27
N LEU A 302 -8.35 5.23 -17.98
CA LEU A 302 -8.60 3.90 -17.41
C LEU A 302 -10.01 3.36 -17.70
N SER A 303 -11.03 4.21 -17.67
CA SER A 303 -12.43 3.80 -17.89
C SER A 303 -12.67 3.10 -19.24
N ILE A 304 -11.82 3.38 -20.25
CA ILE A 304 -11.96 2.84 -21.59
C ILE A 304 -10.75 2.03 -22.08
N SER A 305 -9.67 2.01 -21.30
CA SER A 305 -8.42 1.31 -21.67
C SER A 305 -8.03 0.20 -20.69
N SER A 306 -8.78 0.02 -19.62
CA SER A 306 -8.54 -1.01 -18.60
C SER A 306 -9.73 -1.94 -18.40
N ILE A 307 -9.52 -3.05 -17.71
CA ILE A 307 -10.56 -4.03 -17.39
C ILE A 307 -10.91 -3.87 -15.91
N SER A 308 -12.07 -3.29 -15.63
CA SER A 308 -12.64 -3.25 -14.29
C SER A 308 -12.85 -4.68 -13.78
N ARG A 309 -12.38 -4.98 -12.58
CA ARG A 309 -12.55 -6.28 -11.94
C ARG A 309 -14.02 -6.63 -11.73
N ASN A 310 -14.82 -5.65 -11.34
CA ASN A 310 -16.24 -5.84 -11.10
C ASN A 310 -16.99 -6.17 -12.41
N ASN A 311 -16.65 -5.49 -13.50
CA ASN A 311 -17.20 -5.81 -14.82
C ASN A 311 -16.75 -7.19 -15.32
N LEU A 312 -15.49 -7.56 -15.07
CA LEU A 312 -14.98 -8.90 -15.38
C LEU A 312 -15.78 -10.00 -14.66
N PHE A 313 -16.02 -9.82 -13.36
CA PHE A 313 -16.79 -10.79 -12.56
C PHE A 313 -18.22 -10.90 -13.07
N LYS A 314 -18.85 -9.78 -13.39
CA LYS A 314 -20.20 -9.77 -13.97
C LYS A 314 -20.25 -10.49 -15.33
N GLU A 315 -19.35 -10.14 -16.26
CA GLU A 315 -19.30 -10.79 -17.58
C GLU A 315 -19.07 -12.31 -17.48
N ILE A 316 -18.31 -12.78 -16.47
CA ILE A 316 -18.09 -14.20 -16.23
C ILE A 316 -19.31 -14.85 -15.58
N SER A 317 -19.92 -14.18 -14.58
CA SER A 317 -21.14 -14.71 -13.91
C SER A 317 -22.31 -14.86 -14.86
N ASP A 318 -22.44 -13.95 -15.83
CA ASP A 318 -23.48 -14.01 -16.87
C ASP A 318 -23.37 -15.26 -17.78
N LEU A 319 -22.21 -15.96 -17.75
CA LEU A 319 -22.01 -17.24 -18.46
C LEU A 319 -22.40 -18.46 -17.63
N ASP A 320 -22.74 -18.28 -16.35
CA ASP A 320 -23.17 -19.31 -15.40
C ASP A 320 -22.21 -20.51 -15.28
N PRO A 321 -20.87 -20.30 -15.08
CA PRO A 321 -19.95 -21.41 -14.86
C PRO A 321 -20.25 -22.10 -13.51
N LYS A 322 -19.94 -23.40 -13.40
CA LYS A 322 -20.05 -24.15 -12.15
C LYS A 322 -19.18 -23.57 -11.04
N SER A 323 -17.96 -23.18 -11.38
CA SER A 323 -17.02 -22.52 -10.47
C SER A 323 -15.99 -21.69 -11.22
N VAL A 324 -15.47 -20.67 -10.57
CA VAL A 324 -14.41 -19.81 -11.11
C VAL A 324 -13.29 -19.71 -10.08
N THR A 325 -12.08 -20.05 -10.49
CA THR A 325 -10.87 -19.82 -9.68
C THR A 325 -9.99 -18.78 -10.37
N ILE A 326 -9.67 -17.72 -9.67
CA ILE A 326 -8.89 -16.60 -10.23
C ILE A 326 -7.62 -16.41 -9.43
N PHE A 327 -6.51 -16.29 -10.14
CA PHE A 327 -5.18 -15.97 -9.62
C PHE A 327 -4.74 -14.62 -10.16
N PHE A 328 -4.63 -13.60 -9.29
CA PHE A 328 -4.18 -12.27 -9.63
C PHE A 328 -2.78 -12.00 -9.08
N ASP A 329 -1.77 -12.12 -9.93
CA ASP A 329 -0.42 -11.63 -9.63
C ASP A 329 -0.28 -10.16 -10.10
N ALA A 330 -1.02 -9.30 -9.43
CA ALA A 330 -1.10 -7.87 -9.71
C ALA A 330 -1.17 -7.05 -8.44
N CYS A 331 -0.43 -5.94 -8.41
CA CYS A 331 -0.51 -4.93 -7.35
C CYS A 331 -1.43 -3.80 -7.79
N TYR A 332 -2.40 -3.45 -6.96
CA TYR A 332 -3.32 -2.33 -7.24
C TYR A 332 -2.88 -0.99 -6.62
N SER A 333 -1.70 -0.95 -6.00
CA SER A 333 -1.15 0.25 -5.34
C SER A 333 -0.63 1.33 -6.27
N GLY A 334 -0.64 1.10 -7.59
CA GLY A 334 -0.07 2.03 -8.56
C GLY A 334 1.46 1.98 -8.64
N THR A 335 2.08 0.91 -8.15
CA THR A 335 3.53 0.66 -8.25
C THR A 335 3.81 -0.62 -9.02
N SER A 336 4.93 -0.64 -9.75
CA SER A 336 5.41 -1.83 -10.45
C SER A 336 6.09 -2.82 -9.50
N ARG A 337 6.37 -4.04 -9.96
CA ARG A 337 7.18 -5.05 -9.26
C ARG A 337 8.58 -4.55 -8.87
N ASP A 338 9.12 -3.56 -9.56
CA ASP A 338 10.41 -2.93 -9.31
C ASP A 338 10.32 -1.63 -8.50
N ASN A 339 9.19 -1.38 -7.81
CA ASN A 339 8.92 -0.18 -7.00
C ASN A 339 8.91 1.14 -7.80
N LYS A 340 8.66 1.10 -9.09
CA LYS A 340 8.48 2.31 -9.91
C LYS A 340 7.01 2.69 -9.92
N SER A 341 6.69 3.98 -9.85
CA SER A 341 5.32 4.45 -10.01
C SER A 341 4.81 4.16 -11.41
N LEU A 342 3.59 3.62 -11.53
CA LEU A 342 2.90 3.40 -12.81
C LEU A 342 2.40 4.72 -13.40
N ILE A 343 2.11 5.69 -12.55
CA ILE A 343 1.60 7.00 -12.93
C ILE A 343 2.46 8.06 -12.24
N ALA A 344 3.05 8.96 -13.01
CA ALA A 344 3.95 10.01 -12.49
C ALA A 344 3.28 10.94 -11.46
N SER A 345 1.95 11.07 -11.51
CA SER A 345 1.14 11.94 -10.64
C SER A 345 0.23 11.19 -9.66
N ALA A 346 0.20 9.85 -9.68
CA ALA A 346 -0.71 9.10 -8.82
C ALA A 346 -0.22 9.02 -7.38
N ARG A 347 -1.11 9.36 -6.45
CA ARG A 347 -0.92 9.02 -5.04
C ARG A 347 -1.29 7.55 -4.84
N PRO A 348 -0.54 6.78 -4.02
CA PRO A 348 -0.92 5.42 -3.67
C PRO A 348 -2.35 5.41 -3.10
N VAL A 349 -3.24 4.65 -3.70
CA VAL A 349 -4.61 4.48 -3.19
C VAL A 349 -4.60 3.33 -2.19
N LYS A 350 -5.08 3.59 -0.98
CA LYS A 350 -5.26 2.54 0.02
C LYS A 350 -6.47 1.69 -0.38
N ILE A 351 -6.25 0.38 -0.54
CA ILE A 351 -7.35 -0.54 -0.85
C ILE A 351 -8.26 -0.67 0.38
N LEU A 352 -9.55 -0.41 0.20
CA LEU A 352 -10.56 -0.53 1.24
C LEU A 352 -11.02 -1.99 1.36
N LYS A 353 -11.28 -2.45 2.57
CA LYS A 353 -11.72 -3.84 2.82
C LYS A 353 -13.08 -4.17 2.19
N ASP A 354 -13.93 -3.16 1.97
CA ASP A 354 -15.29 -3.33 1.45
C ASP A 354 -15.35 -3.67 -0.05
N VAL A 355 -14.22 -3.59 -0.77
CA VAL A 355 -14.13 -3.99 -2.19
C VAL A 355 -14.29 -5.51 -2.37
N GLU A 356 -14.24 -6.29 -1.28
CA GLU A 356 -14.40 -7.75 -1.31
C GLU A 356 -15.87 -8.22 -1.26
N ASN A 357 -16.83 -7.32 -1.00
CA ASN A 357 -18.24 -7.70 -0.76
C ASN A 357 -19.03 -8.08 -2.03
N ASP A 358 -18.48 -7.83 -3.22
CA ASP A 358 -19.16 -8.09 -4.50
C ASP A 358 -18.63 -9.35 -5.24
N ILE A 359 -17.99 -10.28 -4.51
CA ILE A 359 -17.46 -11.51 -5.10
C ILE A 359 -18.60 -12.53 -5.20
N PRO A 360 -18.91 -13.07 -6.40
CA PRO A 360 -19.93 -14.12 -6.55
C PRO A 360 -19.59 -15.38 -5.76
N GLU A 361 -20.60 -16.06 -5.22
CA GLU A 361 -20.42 -17.22 -4.31
C GLU A 361 -19.64 -18.40 -4.92
N ASN A 362 -19.74 -18.59 -6.24
CA ASN A 362 -19.01 -19.65 -6.95
C ASN A 362 -17.58 -19.23 -7.39
N PHE A 363 -17.08 -18.06 -6.93
CA PHE A 363 -15.73 -17.57 -7.22
C PHE A 363 -14.79 -17.84 -6.05
N THR A 364 -13.57 -18.27 -6.37
CA THR A 364 -12.44 -18.31 -5.44
C THR A 364 -11.33 -17.43 -6.00
N ILE A 365 -10.85 -16.46 -5.23
CA ILE A 365 -9.86 -15.49 -5.69
C ILE A 365 -8.62 -15.57 -4.82
N PHE A 366 -7.45 -15.73 -5.46
CA PHE A 366 -6.14 -15.60 -4.87
C PHE A 366 -5.48 -14.35 -5.45
N SER A 367 -5.09 -13.40 -4.60
CA SER A 367 -4.49 -12.14 -5.04
C SER A 367 -3.24 -11.81 -4.25
N ALA A 368 -2.19 -11.40 -4.96
CA ALA A 368 -0.96 -10.91 -4.37
C ALA A 368 -1.18 -9.64 -3.52
N SER A 369 -2.18 -8.82 -3.85
CA SER A 369 -2.48 -7.57 -3.15
C SER A 369 -3.07 -7.72 -1.74
N GLN A 370 -3.66 -8.87 -1.41
CA GLN A 370 -4.18 -9.16 -0.06
C GLN A 370 -3.06 -9.28 0.99
N LEU A 371 -1.84 -9.41 0.57
CA LEU A 371 -0.69 -9.68 1.43
C LEU A 371 0.09 -8.43 1.84
N ASN A 372 -0.40 -7.21 1.56
CA ASN A 372 0.29 -5.93 1.83
C ASN A 372 1.76 -5.89 1.36
N GLN A 373 2.11 -6.75 0.42
CA GLN A 373 3.46 -6.86 -0.11
C GLN A 373 3.48 -6.47 -1.58
N MET A 374 4.51 -5.74 -1.92
CA MET A 374 4.85 -5.49 -3.31
C MET A 374 5.16 -6.81 -3.96
N SER A 375 4.50 -7.16 -5.07
CA SER A 375 4.85 -8.33 -5.86
C SER A 375 6.24 -8.12 -6.44
N SER A 376 7.27 -8.45 -5.64
CA SER A 376 8.66 -8.35 -6.06
C SER A 376 8.97 -9.50 -7.02
N GLY A 377 9.73 -9.22 -8.07
CA GLY A 377 10.32 -10.25 -8.91
C GLY A 377 11.43 -10.99 -8.14
N LEU A 378 11.45 -12.30 -8.22
CA LEU A 378 12.56 -13.12 -7.74
C LEU A 378 13.69 -13.01 -8.75
N LYS A 379 14.65 -12.11 -8.53
CA LYS A 379 15.77 -11.83 -9.45
C LYS A 379 16.55 -13.08 -9.89
N ASN A 380 16.59 -14.12 -9.06
CA ASN A 380 17.28 -15.39 -9.36
C ASN A 380 16.36 -16.48 -9.90
N GLY A 381 15.08 -16.23 -10.10
CA GLY A 381 14.10 -17.23 -10.55
C GLY A 381 13.33 -16.84 -11.80
N GLU A 382 13.49 -15.59 -12.30
CA GLU A 382 12.76 -15.06 -13.47
C GLU A 382 11.25 -15.21 -13.35
N HIS A 383 10.72 -15.10 -12.12
CA HIS A 383 9.30 -15.24 -11.76
C HIS A 383 8.85 -14.18 -10.75
N GLY A 384 7.57 -13.85 -10.75
CA GLY A 384 6.92 -13.17 -9.64
C GLY A 384 6.83 -14.08 -8.42
N ILE A 385 7.00 -13.52 -7.21
CA ILE A 385 6.94 -14.29 -5.95
C ILE A 385 5.61 -15.04 -5.83
N PHE A 386 4.49 -14.37 -6.09
CA PHE A 386 3.18 -14.98 -6.04
C PHE A 386 3.06 -16.14 -7.03
N SER A 387 3.42 -15.92 -8.30
CA SER A 387 3.34 -16.93 -9.36
C SER A 387 4.25 -18.11 -9.06
N TYR A 388 5.48 -17.88 -8.58
CA TYR A 388 6.40 -18.95 -8.21
C TYR A 388 5.82 -19.85 -7.12
N TYR A 389 5.36 -19.28 -5.99
CA TYR A 389 4.82 -20.10 -4.91
C TYR A 389 3.45 -20.71 -5.26
N LEU A 390 2.61 -20.05 -6.06
CA LEU A 390 1.43 -20.68 -6.62
C LEU A 390 1.79 -21.98 -7.36
N MET A 391 2.74 -21.90 -8.28
CA MET A 391 3.16 -23.05 -9.09
C MET A 391 3.84 -24.11 -8.24
N LYS A 392 4.68 -23.75 -7.27
CA LYS A 392 5.26 -24.69 -6.30
C LYS A 392 4.19 -25.37 -5.44
N GLY A 393 3.17 -24.62 -5.03
CA GLY A 393 1.99 -25.21 -4.36
C GLY A 393 1.32 -26.27 -5.21
N LEU A 394 1.12 -25.98 -6.51
CA LEU A 394 0.54 -26.91 -7.48
C LEU A 394 1.43 -28.12 -7.80
N GLU A 395 2.75 -28.08 -7.50
CA GLU A 395 3.64 -29.24 -7.55
C GLU A 395 3.41 -30.24 -6.40
N GLY A 396 2.51 -29.93 -5.47
CA GLY A 396 2.19 -30.78 -4.32
C GLY A 396 2.67 -30.20 -2.99
N LEU A 397 3.44 -29.10 -2.96
CA LEU A 397 3.92 -28.52 -1.71
C LEU A 397 2.78 -27.92 -0.86
N ALA A 398 1.63 -27.64 -1.44
CA ALA A 398 0.44 -27.20 -0.73
C ALA A 398 -0.39 -28.35 -0.12
N ASP A 399 -0.17 -29.61 -0.52
CA ASP A 399 -0.87 -30.78 0.03
C ASP A 399 -0.37 -31.08 1.46
N GLN A 400 -1.03 -30.47 2.44
CA GLN A 400 -0.63 -30.58 3.85
C GLN A 400 -1.00 -31.92 4.46
N ASN A 401 -2.14 -32.49 4.07
CA ASN A 401 -2.63 -33.77 4.61
C ASN A 401 -2.12 -35.00 3.85
N LYS A 402 -1.40 -34.81 2.75
CA LYS A 402 -0.79 -35.83 1.87
C LYS A 402 -1.83 -36.78 1.24
N ASP A 403 -3.02 -36.27 0.96
CA ASP A 403 -4.07 -37.06 0.29
C ASP A 403 -3.99 -37.00 -1.25
N LYS A 404 -2.95 -36.35 -1.78
CA LYS A 404 -2.67 -36.12 -3.21
C LYS A 404 -3.69 -35.21 -3.90
N LYS A 405 -4.40 -34.40 -3.12
CA LYS A 405 -5.28 -33.35 -3.60
C LYS A 405 -4.87 -32.03 -2.97
N ILE A 406 -5.07 -30.96 -3.66
CA ILE A 406 -4.83 -29.62 -3.15
C ILE A 406 -6.14 -28.90 -3.10
N THR A 407 -6.64 -28.66 -1.90
CA THR A 407 -7.84 -27.85 -1.68
C THR A 407 -7.51 -26.36 -1.74
N ASN A 408 -8.54 -25.53 -1.98
CA ASN A 408 -8.36 -24.07 -1.92
C ASN A 408 -7.83 -23.60 -0.55
N GLY A 409 -8.26 -24.24 0.55
CA GLY A 409 -7.79 -23.94 1.90
C GLY A 409 -6.29 -24.23 2.10
N GLU A 410 -5.83 -25.39 1.64
CA GLU A 410 -4.41 -25.78 1.70
C GLU A 410 -3.55 -24.87 0.84
N LEU A 411 -3.99 -24.58 -0.39
CA LEU A 411 -3.28 -23.65 -1.27
C LEU A 411 -3.19 -22.25 -0.64
N GLN A 412 -4.28 -21.75 -0.03
CA GLN A 412 -4.30 -20.47 0.66
C GLN A 412 -3.33 -20.45 1.85
N ALA A 413 -3.33 -21.48 2.69
CA ALA A 413 -2.42 -21.59 3.83
C ALA A 413 -0.95 -21.62 3.37
N TYR A 414 -0.66 -22.42 2.34
CA TYR A 414 0.68 -22.49 1.75
C TYR A 414 1.12 -21.16 1.15
N MET A 415 0.28 -20.51 0.35
CA MET A 415 0.57 -19.20 -0.24
C MET A 415 0.82 -18.15 0.84
N LYS A 416 -0.04 -18.09 1.87
CA LYS A 416 0.10 -17.13 2.97
C LYS A 416 1.41 -17.30 3.71
N SER A 417 1.87 -18.53 3.94
CA SER A 417 3.13 -18.79 4.68
C SER A 417 4.39 -18.48 3.87
N ASN A 418 4.33 -18.53 2.53
CA ASN A 418 5.50 -18.39 1.67
C ASN A 418 5.60 -17.05 0.94
N VAL A 419 4.46 -16.43 0.62
CA VAL A 419 4.42 -15.13 -0.08
C VAL A 419 4.52 -13.96 0.92
N SER A 420 4.12 -14.16 2.19
CA SER A 420 4.14 -13.12 3.24
C SER A 420 5.48 -13.00 3.98
N GLN A 421 6.48 -13.80 3.64
CA GLN A 421 7.84 -13.73 4.16
C GLN A 421 8.66 -12.83 3.24
#